data_2b80a33413b08fceed9292c72d568fd7
#
_entry.id   2b80a33413b08fceed9292c72d568fd7
#
_cell.length_a   1.000
_cell.length_b   1.000
_cell.length_c   1.000
_cell.angle_alpha   90.00
_cell.angle_beta   90.00
_cell.angle_gamma   90.00
#
_symmetry.space_group_name_H-M   'P 1'
#
loop_
_entity.id
_entity.type
_entity.pdbx_description
1 polymer ?
#
loop_
_entity_poly.entity_id
_entity_poly.type
_entity_poly.pdbx_seq_one_letter_code
_entity_poly.pdbx_strand_id
1 'polypeptide(L)'
;MQSRLLNYWTDFNEYAQSNKKFIEYFKLKKPPVRTWYTFSIGASRYSLSLNVNTQTNEQRVELYISDDQEFFEYLEKHRENIQAQIDMQLEWMALPNKKASRVRLQRNIPIFDETKKVDQFNWFIKYTILLYDVFKPYVEQWK
;
A
#
# COMPACT_ATOMS: atom_id res chain seq x y z
N MET A 1 4.40 -19.68 10.50
CA MET A 1 3.82 -18.45 9.94
C MET A 1 4.84 -17.60 9.19
N GLN A 2 6.02 -17.35 9.77
CA GLN A 2 7.05 -16.53 9.10
C GLN A 2 7.51 -17.12 7.77
N SER A 3 7.69 -18.46 7.68
CA SER A 3 8.09 -19.08 6.42
C SER A 3 7.01 -18.93 5.34
N ARG A 4 5.73 -18.95 5.70
CA ARG A 4 4.65 -18.73 4.74
C ARG A 4 4.63 -17.29 4.24
N LEU A 5 4.89 -16.33 5.13
CA LEU A 5 4.99 -14.92 4.75
C LEU A 5 6.21 -14.66 3.87
N LEU A 6 7.35 -15.25 4.23
CA LEU A 6 8.54 -15.14 3.40
C LEU A 6 8.28 -15.69 1.99
N ASN A 7 7.64 -16.85 1.89
CA ASN A 7 7.29 -17.45 0.60
C ASN A 7 6.32 -16.55 -0.17
N TYR A 8 5.35 -15.99 0.52
CA TYR A 8 4.36 -15.10 -0.10
C TYR A 8 5.03 -13.89 -0.75
N TRP A 9 5.89 -13.18 -0.01
CA TRP A 9 6.55 -11.98 -0.55
C TRP A 9 7.67 -12.33 -1.54
N THR A 10 8.28 -13.49 -1.40
CA THR A 10 9.23 -14.00 -2.41
C THR A 10 8.51 -14.20 -3.75
N ASP A 11 7.34 -14.84 -3.71
CA ASP A 11 6.52 -15.05 -4.90
C ASP A 11 6.03 -13.72 -5.47
N PHE A 12 5.67 -12.78 -4.61
CA PHE A 12 5.31 -11.43 -5.06
C PHE A 12 6.46 -10.77 -5.81
N ASN A 13 7.67 -10.82 -5.26
CA ASN A 13 8.84 -10.22 -5.91
C ASN A 13 9.10 -10.85 -7.27
N GLU A 14 9.01 -12.16 -7.39
CA GLU A 14 9.20 -12.84 -8.66
C GLU A 14 8.14 -12.40 -9.69
N TYR A 15 6.90 -12.29 -9.26
CA TYR A 15 5.83 -11.86 -10.13
C TYR A 15 5.97 -10.38 -10.52
N ALA A 16 6.23 -9.51 -9.57
CA ALA A 16 6.34 -8.07 -9.78
C ALA A 16 7.56 -7.70 -10.63
N GLN A 17 8.63 -8.49 -10.57
CA GLN A 17 9.84 -8.28 -11.34
C GLN A 17 9.57 -8.26 -12.84
N SER A 18 8.59 -9.00 -13.30
CA SER A 18 8.23 -9.03 -14.72
C SER A 18 7.27 -7.92 -15.12
N ASN A 19 6.79 -7.13 -14.17
CA ASN A 19 5.94 -5.98 -14.46
C ASN A 19 6.81 -4.73 -14.61
N LYS A 20 7.05 -4.34 -15.85
CA LYS A 20 7.97 -3.25 -16.20
C LYS A 20 7.58 -1.94 -15.50
N LYS A 21 6.30 -1.60 -15.51
CA LYS A 21 5.84 -0.36 -14.90
C LYS A 21 6.07 -0.35 -13.39
N PHE A 22 5.80 -1.46 -12.72
CA PHE A 22 5.97 -1.55 -11.28
C PHE A 22 7.44 -1.35 -10.88
N ILE A 23 8.36 -2.01 -11.56
CA ILE A 23 9.79 -1.90 -11.23
C ILE A 23 10.40 -0.55 -11.62
N GLU A 24 9.77 0.19 -12.53
CA GLU A 24 10.15 1.57 -12.81
C GLU A 24 9.75 2.50 -11.65
N TYR A 25 8.64 2.22 -10.99
CA TYR A 25 8.15 3.03 -9.87
C TYR A 25 8.81 2.65 -8.55
N PHE A 26 9.03 1.36 -8.33
CA PHE A 26 9.40 0.84 -7.00
C PHE A 26 10.58 -0.11 -7.10
N LYS A 27 11.48 0.01 -6.14
CA LYS A 27 12.60 -0.90 -6.01
C LYS A 27 12.19 -2.10 -5.16
N LEU A 28 12.23 -3.29 -5.75
CA LEU A 28 12.00 -4.52 -5.00
C LEU A 28 13.16 -4.74 -4.04
N LYS A 29 12.83 -5.13 -2.81
CA LYS A 29 13.79 -5.34 -1.73
C LYS A 29 13.77 -6.81 -1.32
N LYS A 30 14.65 -7.17 -0.40
CA LYS A 30 14.63 -8.51 0.21
C LYS A 30 13.21 -8.78 0.74
N PRO A 31 12.60 -9.93 0.42
CA PRO A 31 11.24 -10.23 0.87
C PRO A 31 11.13 -10.19 2.39
N PRO A 32 10.14 -9.49 2.94
CA PRO A 32 9.97 -9.47 4.40
C PRO A 32 9.38 -10.78 4.92
N VAL A 33 9.55 -11.01 6.22
CA VAL A 33 8.94 -12.15 6.92
C VAL A 33 7.75 -11.72 7.76
N ARG A 34 7.19 -10.55 7.49
CA ARG A 34 6.09 -9.96 8.24
C ARG A 34 4.91 -9.69 7.30
N THR A 35 3.81 -9.20 7.86
CA THR A 35 2.57 -9.02 7.11
C THR A 35 2.54 -7.77 6.24
N TRP A 36 3.59 -6.94 6.28
CA TRP A 36 3.65 -5.71 5.48
C TRP A 36 4.95 -5.61 4.69
N TYR A 37 4.85 -4.91 3.54
CA TYR A 37 5.97 -4.68 2.63
C TYR A 37 5.85 -3.22 2.17
N THR A 38 6.86 -2.39 2.43
CA THR A 38 6.78 -0.96 2.21
C THR A 38 7.64 -0.48 1.04
N PHE A 39 7.16 0.57 0.38
CA PHE A 39 7.85 1.20 -0.74
C PHE A 39 7.86 2.72 -0.55
N SER A 40 8.91 3.37 -1.06
CA SER A 40 9.07 4.82 -0.93
C SER A 40 8.11 5.58 -1.85
N ILE A 41 7.65 6.73 -1.35
CA ILE A 41 6.93 7.72 -2.17
C ILE A 41 7.73 9.03 -2.26
N GLY A 42 9.03 8.96 -1.95
CA GLY A 42 9.93 10.11 -2.09
C GLY A 42 9.98 11.03 -0.89
N ALA A 43 9.55 10.56 0.29
CA ALA A 43 9.61 11.32 1.52
C ALA A 43 9.82 10.36 2.70
N SER A 44 10.55 10.79 3.71
CA SER A 44 10.93 9.91 4.82
C SER A 44 9.79 9.56 5.76
N ARG A 45 8.76 10.41 5.87
CA ARG A 45 7.64 10.20 6.80
C ARG A 45 6.46 9.48 6.17
N TYR A 46 6.46 9.32 4.87
CA TYR A 46 5.33 8.75 4.13
C TYR A 46 5.82 7.58 3.30
N SER A 47 5.05 6.52 3.26
CA SER A 47 5.37 5.35 2.46
C SER A 47 4.10 4.68 1.96
N LEU A 48 4.25 3.88 0.92
CA LEU A 48 3.17 3.00 0.46
C LEU A 48 3.42 1.62 1.06
N SER A 49 2.40 1.03 1.65
CA SER A 49 2.53 -0.23 2.35
C SER A 49 1.53 -1.24 1.80
N LEU A 50 2.03 -2.41 1.43
CA LEU A 50 1.23 -3.55 1.06
C LEU A 50 1.05 -4.40 2.32
N ASN A 51 -0.19 -4.76 2.64
CA ASN A 51 -0.50 -5.48 3.87
C ASN A 51 -1.38 -6.68 3.60
N VAL A 52 -1.15 -7.76 4.34
CA VAL A 52 -2.04 -8.91 4.36
C VAL A 52 -2.42 -9.22 5.80
N ASN A 53 -3.70 -9.51 6.03
CA ASN A 53 -4.16 -10.01 7.31
C ASN A 53 -4.60 -11.46 7.09
N THR A 54 -3.81 -12.39 7.60
CA THR A 54 -4.03 -13.81 7.38
C THR A 54 -5.12 -14.40 8.27
N GLN A 55 -5.50 -13.69 9.32
CA GLN A 55 -6.58 -14.12 10.22
C GLN A 55 -7.94 -13.76 9.66
N THR A 56 -8.07 -12.55 9.08
CA THR A 56 -9.34 -12.07 8.53
C THR A 56 -9.40 -12.18 7.02
N ASN A 57 -8.33 -12.63 6.38
CA ASN A 57 -8.22 -12.74 4.91
C ASN A 57 -8.49 -11.39 4.24
N GLU A 58 -7.70 -10.40 4.61
CA GLU A 58 -7.78 -9.07 4.04
C GLU A 58 -6.47 -8.69 3.37
N GLN A 59 -6.61 -7.99 2.26
CA GLN A 59 -5.50 -7.44 1.49
C GLN A 59 -5.67 -5.93 1.48
N ARG A 60 -4.58 -5.18 1.74
CA ARG A 60 -4.62 -3.72 1.84
C ARG A 60 -3.45 -3.09 1.12
N VAL A 61 -3.70 -1.95 0.50
CA VAL A 61 -2.66 -1.03 0.06
C VAL A 61 -2.94 0.30 0.71
N GLU A 62 -1.94 0.91 1.34
CA GLU A 62 -2.16 2.14 2.10
C GLU A 62 -1.03 3.13 1.94
N LEU A 63 -1.39 4.41 2.00
CA LEU A 63 -0.43 5.47 2.27
C LEU A 63 -0.30 5.54 3.78
N TYR A 64 0.90 5.26 4.28
CA TYR A 64 1.22 5.32 5.70
C TYR A 64 1.89 6.65 5.99
N ILE A 65 1.38 7.38 7.00
CA ILE A 65 1.85 8.69 7.38
C ILE A 65 2.36 8.61 8.81
N SER A 66 3.68 8.81 9.00
CA SER A 66 4.31 8.71 10.30
C SER A 66 4.41 10.09 10.95
N ASP A 67 3.74 10.25 12.09
CA ASP A 67 3.86 11.43 12.95
C ASP A 67 3.70 12.77 12.20
N ASP A 68 2.67 12.86 11.36
CA ASP A 68 2.38 14.10 10.62
C ASP A 68 0.87 14.26 10.42
N GLN A 69 0.20 14.60 11.50
CA GLN A 69 -1.25 14.82 11.47
C GLN A 69 -1.63 15.99 10.55
N GLU A 70 -0.77 16.99 10.45
CA GLU A 70 -1.03 18.14 9.58
C GLU A 70 -1.09 17.74 8.10
N PHE A 71 -0.20 16.84 7.69
CA PHE A 71 -0.23 16.32 6.32
C PHE A 71 -1.51 15.52 6.07
N PHE A 72 -1.91 14.68 7.03
CA PHE A 72 -3.16 13.94 6.92
C PHE A 72 -4.36 14.88 6.75
N GLU A 73 -4.42 15.94 7.55
CA GLU A 73 -5.50 16.93 7.45
C GLU A 73 -5.47 17.68 6.12
N TYR A 74 -4.29 17.97 5.62
CA TYR A 74 -4.11 18.58 4.30
C TYR A 74 -4.70 17.66 3.21
N LEU A 75 -4.42 16.38 3.28
CA LEU A 75 -5.00 15.41 2.33
C LEU A 75 -6.53 15.35 2.47
N GLU A 76 -7.05 15.38 3.69
CA GLU A 76 -8.49 15.34 3.91
C GLU A 76 -9.22 16.50 3.25
N LYS A 77 -8.59 17.66 3.19
CA LYS A 77 -9.18 18.83 2.49
C LYS A 77 -9.34 18.58 1.00
N HIS A 78 -8.58 17.67 0.44
CA HIS A 78 -8.64 17.29 -0.97
C HIS A 78 -9.31 15.93 -1.19
N ARG A 79 -10.03 15.45 -0.19
CA ARG A 79 -10.61 14.11 -0.14
C ARG A 79 -11.45 13.77 -1.37
N GLU A 80 -12.30 14.69 -1.80
CA GLU A 80 -13.18 14.43 -2.94
C GLU A 80 -12.40 14.31 -4.24
N ASN A 81 -11.40 15.17 -4.46
CA ASN A 81 -10.56 15.10 -5.65
C ASN A 81 -9.71 13.84 -5.67
N ILE A 82 -9.20 13.43 -4.50
CA ILE A 82 -8.42 12.21 -4.37
C ILE A 82 -9.29 10.99 -4.66
N GLN A 83 -10.46 10.91 -4.04
CA GLN A 83 -11.37 9.78 -4.23
C GLN A 83 -11.85 9.67 -5.68
N ALA A 84 -12.04 10.80 -6.36
CA ALA A 84 -12.51 10.80 -7.75
C ALA A 84 -11.53 10.12 -8.72
N GLN A 85 -10.26 9.99 -8.35
CA GLN A 85 -9.24 9.37 -9.18
C GLN A 85 -9.10 7.87 -8.94
N ILE A 86 -9.83 7.33 -7.98
CA ILE A 86 -9.68 5.93 -7.53
C ILE A 86 -11.03 5.22 -7.64
N ASP A 87 -11.02 4.04 -8.24
CA ASP A 87 -12.23 3.26 -8.51
C ASP A 87 -12.67 2.37 -7.34
N MET A 88 -12.07 2.55 -6.17
CA MET A 88 -12.45 1.86 -4.93
C MET A 88 -12.58 2.89 -3.82
N GLN A 89 -13.42 2.60 -2.83
CA GLN A 89 -13.63 3.49 -1.70
C GLN A 89 -12.41 3.50 -0.78
N LEU A 90 -11.81 4.68 -0.60
CA LEU A 90 -10.72 4.89 0.35
C LEU A 90 -11.26 4.94 1.78
N GLU A 91 -10.50 4.38 2.70
CA GLU A 91 -10.72 4.52 4.13
C GLU A 91 -9.71 5.50 4.71
N TRP A 92 -10.19 6.50 5.41
CA TRP A 92 -9.37 7.56 6.02
C TRP A 92 -9.28 7.29 7.51
N MET A 93 -8.09 6.98 7.98
CA MET A 93 -7.87 6.52 9.36
C MET A 93 -6.91 7.44 10.10
N ALA A 94 -7.48 8.43 10.75
CA ALA A 94 -6.76 9.24 11.72
C ALA A 94 -6.72 8.47 13.03
N LEU A 95 -5.52 8.23 13.56
CA LEU A 95 -5.35 7.53 14.83
C LEU A 95 -4.86 8.55 15.86
N PRO A 96 -5.78 9.29 16.52
CA PRO A 96 -5.40 10.43 17.37
C PRO A 96 -4.50 10.07 18.55
N ASN A 97 -4.60 8.83 19.03
CA ASN A 97 -3.77 8.36 20.16
C ASN A 97 -2.47 7.68 19.69
N LYS A 98 -2.22 7.66 18.38
CA LYS A 98 -1.01 7.09 17.80
C LYS A 98 -0.39 8.10 16.85
N LYS A 99 0.91 7.98 16.65
CA LYS A 99 1.65 8.92 15.80
C LYS A 99 1.55 8.60 14.32
N ALA A 100 0.58 7.75 13.93
CA ALA A 100 0.43 7.33 12.54
C ALA A 100 -0.99 7.56 12.05
N SER A 101 -1.11 7.88 10.77
CA SER A 101 -2.39 7.96 10.06
C SER A 101 -2.28 7.13 8.79
N ARG A 102 -3.41 6.75 8.23
CA ARG A 102 -3.45 5.92 7.01
C ARG A 102 -4.59 6.32 6.11
N VAL A 103 -4.32 6.23 4.81
CA VAL A 103 -5.37 6.32 3.79
C VAL A 103 -5.23 5.05 2.97
N ARG A 104 -6.26 4.19 2.97
CA ARG A 104 -6.09 2.85 2.47
C ARG A 104 -7.23 2.32 1.61
N LEU A 105 -6.88 1.34 0.78
CA LEU A 105 -7.82 0.47 0.09
C LEU A 105 -7.73 -0.92 0.71
N GLN A 106 -8.86 -1.62 0.79
CA GLN A 106 -8.86 -2.97 1.33
C GLN A 106 -9.91 -3.83 0.63
N ARG A 107 -9.64 -5.13 0.57
CA ARG A 107 -10.63 -6.12 0.11
C ARG A 107 -10.41 -7.43 0.86
N ASN A 108 -11.42 -8.27 0.83
CA ASN A 108 -11.35 -9.61 1.41
C ASN A 108 -11.00 -10.63 0.34
N ILE A 109 -10.00 -11.46 0.62
CA ILE A 109 -9.58 -12.54 -0.26
C ILE A 109 -8.76 -13.54 0.57
N PRO A 110 -8.91 -14.86 0.36
CA PRO A 110 -8.11 -15.84 1.10
C PRO A 110 -6.63 -15.71 0.74
N ILE A 111 -5.83 -15.23 1.70
CA ILE A 111 -4.43 -14.83 1.43
C ILE A 111 -3.58 -16.03 1.00
N PHE A 112 -3.69 -17.16 1.69
CA PHE A 112 -2.85 -18.33 1.40
C PHE A 112 -3.48 -19.31 0.43
N ASP A 113 -4.54 -18.93 -0.27
CA ASP A 113 -5.12 -19.75 -1.34
C ASP A 113 -4.28 -19.55 -2.61
N GLU A 114 -3.56 -20.60 -3.02
CA GLU A 114 -2.67 -20.54 -4.18
C GLU A 114 -3.41 -20.15 -5.47
N THR A 115 -4.67 -20.52 -5.60
CA THR A 115 -5.46 -20.19 -6.80
C THR A 115 -5.79 -18.70 -6.88
N LYS A 116 -5.64 -17.95 -5.77
CA LYS A 116 -5.95 -16.52 -5.71
C LYS A 116 -4.68 -15.66 -5.69
N LYS A 117 -3.50 -16.26 -5.75
CA LYS A 117 -2.24 -15.53 -5.57
C LYS A 117 -1.97 -14.53 -6.69
N VAL A 118 -2.16 -14.92 -7.93
CA VAL A 118 -1.94 -14.02 -9.08
C VAL A 118 -2.91 -12.84 -9.04
N ASP A 119 -4.17 -13.08 -8.71
CA ASP A 119 -5.15 -12.02 -8.54
C ASP A 119 -4.73 -11.03 -7.45
N GLN A 120 -4.25 -11.54 -6.32
CA GLN A 120 -3.76 -10.69 -5.23
C GLN A 120 -2.58 -9.84 -5.67
N PHE A 121 -1.62 -10.42 -6.37
CA PHE A 121 -0.42 -9.71 -6.81
C PHE A 121 -0.76 -8.64 -7.84
N ASN A 122 -1.66 -8.93 -8.77
CA ASN A 122 -2.14 -7.93 -9.74
C ASN A 122 -2.84 -6.77 -9.05
N TRP A 123 -3.62 -7.05 -8.02
CA TRP A 123 -4.32 -6.02 -7.25
C TRP A 123 -3.31 -5.13 -6.51
N PHE A 124 -2.30 -5.72 -5.87
CA PHE A 124 -1.24 -4.95 -5.24
C PHE A 124 -0.51 -4.05 -6.24
N ILE A 125 -0.14 -4.61 -7.38
CA ILE A 125 0.60 -3.86 -8.40
C ILE A 125 -0.23 -2.68 -8.90
N LYS A 126 -1.49 -2.95 -9.27
CA LYS A 126 -2.39 -1.92 -9.79
C LYS A 126 -2.58 -0.78 -8.81
N TYR A 127 -2.92 -1.11 -7.57
CA TYR A 127 -3.31 -0.08 -6.61
C TYR A 127 -2.12 0.60 -5.94
N THR A 128 -0.98 -0.05 -5.85
CA THR A 128 0.23 0.62 -5.38
C THR A 128 0.65 1.70 -6.38
N ILE A 129 0.64 1.39 -7.66
CA ILE A 129 0.95 2.37 -8.72
C ILE A 129 -0.08 3.51 -8.70
N LEU A 130 -1.36 3.16 -8.60
CA LEU A 130 -2.43 4.17 -8.59
C LEU A 130 -2.29 5.11 -7.40
N LEU A 131 -2.08 4.58 -6.20
CA LEU A 131 -1.91 5.42 -5.01
C LEU A 131 -0.64 6.30 -5.13
N TYR A 132 0.43 5.77 -5.69
CA TYR A 132 1.61 6.58 -5.96
C TYR A 132 1.25 7.76 -6.87
N ASP A 133 0.61 7.49 -8.01
CA ASP A 133 0.25 8.53 -8.97
C ASP A 133 -0.68 9.59 -8.36
N VAL A 134 -1.62 9.16 -7.51
CA VAL A 134 -2.60 10.07 -6.90
C VAL A 134 -1.96 10.92 -5.80
N PHE A 135 -1.17 10.29 -4.91
CA PHE A 135 -0.65 10.98 -3.73
C PHE A 135 0.67 11.69 -3.95
N LYS A 136 1.48 11.26 -4.91
CA LYS A 136 2.80 11.86 -5.14
C LYS A 136 2.74 13.38 -5.34
N PRO A 137 1.81 13.93 -6.13
CA PRO A 137 1.72 15.39 -6.26
C PRO A 137 1.48 16.11 -4.94
N TYR A 138 0.65 15.52 -4.05
CA TYR A 138 0.40 16.13 -2.74
C TYR A 138 1.63 16.07 -1.85
N VAL A 139 2.37 14.96 -1.89
CA VAL A 139 3.63 14.84 -1.14
C VAL A 139 4.63 15.88 -1.62
N GLU A 140 4.76 16.08 -2.93
CA GLU A 140 5.69 17.05 -3.50
C GLU A 140 5.33 18.48 -3.11
N GLN A 141 4.05 18.82 -3.12
CA GLN A 141 3.59 20.17 -2.77
C GLN A 141 3.74 20.46 -1.29
N TRP A 142 3.62 19.44 -0.45
CA TRP A 142 3.69 19.58 1.00
C TRP A 142 5.09 19.87 1.51
N LYS A 143 6.10 19.37 0.84
CA LYS A 143 7.50 19.53 1.25
C LYS A 143 7.94 20.99 1.38
#